data_ea7f6a03d446f8a50bb921c241ec6098
#
_entry.id   ea7f6a03d446f8a50bb921c241ec6098
#
_cell.length_a   1.000
_cell.length_b   1.000
_cell.length_c   1.000
_cell.angle_alpha   90.00
_cell.angle_beta   90.00
_cell.angle_gamma   90.00
#
_symmetry.space_group_name_H-M   'P 1'
#
loop_
_entity.id
_entity.type
_entity.pdbx_description
1 polymer ?
#
loop_
_entity_poly.entity_id
_entity_poly.type
_entity_poly.pdbx_seq_one_letter_code
_entity_poly.pdbx_strand_id
1 'polypeptide(L)'
;MRWLNRNVLGIGIADLAADANYEMVFAVLPLFITAGLGAPAFAVGLIEGVGDGSSAVVKLWSGWYSDRIAWRKRLAVGGYGTTVLGLGLLVAITTWPQVVVARALAWMGRGLRQPIRSAMLAGSVEKKDLGKAFGFHEALDTAGALIGPAAAFLLLSSGHDFRAIFWVALIPGAVCVVLFALITRDPRRERPDPVSLRVPLPAGFWRLMLPVGVFGIGNFATAFFTLRAAQIMQPELTQAAALSAAVGFYLAHNAVGAAVSFPAGWLADHVGKAPVLAAAYVVFAAACVVGVVGHGWFALGLMALLVGAQNPVVSSVEGSLTSSLVEPRRLGTAFGVLNGINGVADLASSVVAGALWTFVGPAVALGLGSLLCASAGVVLWVRQPKPV
;
A
#
# COMPACT_ATOMS: atom_id res chain seq x y z
N MET A 1 -12.26 16.48 24.94
CA MET A 1 -12.17 15.14 24.29
C MET A 1 -10.89 14.45 24.78
N ARG A 2 -10.99 13.50 25.76
CA ARG A 2 -9.78 12.87 26.36
C ARG A 2 -9.01 11.93 25.43
N TRP A 3 -9.65 11.38 24.40
CA TRP A 3 -9.02 10.46 23.45
C TRP A 3 -8.12 11.19 22.43
N LEU A 4 -8.45 12.43 22.05
CA LEU A 4 -7.64 13.26 21.14
C LEU A 4 -6.49 13.91 21.93
N ASN A 5 -5.58 13.09 22.39
CA ASN A 5 -4.42 13.54 23.15
C ASN A 5 -3.23 13.89 22.24
N ARG A 6 -2.16 14.37 22.86
CA ARG A 6 -0.94 14.80 22.17
C ARG A 6 -0.33 13.72 21.25
N ASN A 7 -0.36 12.44 21.65
CA ASN A 7 0.15 11.35 20.83
C ASN A 7 -0.74 11.08 19.62
N VAL A 8 -2.05 11.02 19.81
CA VAL A 8 -3.01 10.82 18.71
C VAL A 8 -2.88 11.91 17.66
N LEU A 9 -2.85 13.18 18.10
CA LEU A 9 -2.64 14.32 17.20
C LEU A 9 -1.26 14.26 16.52
N GLY A 10 -0.20 14.04 17.29
CA GLY A 10 1.16 14.03 16.78
C GLY A 10 1.42 12.91 15.77
N ILE A 11 0.88 11.71 16.03
CA ILE A 11 0.97 10.59 15.11
C ILE A 11 0.17 10.91 13.85
N GLY A 12 -1.08 11.34 13.97
CA GLY A 12 -1.94 11.59 12.81
C GLY A 12 -1.38 12.67 11.89
N ILE A 13 -0.95 13.83 12.44
CA ILE A 13 -0.40 14.93 11.60
C ILE A 13 0.95 14.53 10.98
N ALA A 14 1.79 13.79 11.72
CA ALA A 14 3.05 13.29 11.16
C ALA A 14 2.81 12.30 10.02
N ASP A 15 1.79 11.45 10.13
CA ASP A 15 1.45 10.50 9.08
C ASP A 15 0.81 11.16 7.85
N LEU A 16 -0.05 12.15 8.04
CA LEU A 16 -0.51 12.99 6.91
C LEU A 16 0.68 13.54 6.11
N ALA A 17 1.68 14.09 6.79
CA ALA A 17 2.87 14.62 6.13
C ALA A 17 3.75 13.51 5.52
N ALA A 18 3.85 12.34 6.18
CA ALA A 18 4.59 11.20 5.66
C ALA A 18 3.94 10.63 4.39
N ASP A 19 2.61 10.52 4.40
CA ASP A 19 1.88 9.99 3.26
C ASP A 19 1.86 10.99 2.10
N ALA A 20 1.72 12.29 2.38
CA ALA A 20 1.94 13.31 1.35
C ALA A 20 3.34 13.22 0.71
N ASN A 21 4.39 12.93 1.50
CA ASN A 21 5.75 12.75 1.00
C ASN A 21 5.85 11.56 0.05
N TYR A 22 5.53 10.34 0.52
CA TYR A 22 5.80 9.16 -0.30
C TYR A 22 4.78 8.98 -1.42
N GLU A 23 3.53 9.36 -1.24
CA GLU A 23 2.50 9.28 -2.27
C GLU A 23 2.74 10.27 -3.42
N MET A 24 3.32 11.44 -3.14
CA MET A 24 3.80 12.36 -4.17
C MET A 24 4.87 11.71 -5.05
N VAL A 25 5.82 11.00 -4.44
CA VAL A 25 6.87 10.27 -5.16
C VAL A 25 6.30 9.06 -5.90
N PHE A 26 5.42 8.31 -5.27
CA PHE A 26 4.80 7.11 -5.85
C PHE A 26 4.01 7.38 -7.12
N ALA A 27 3.27 8.48 -7.14
CA ALA A 27 2.49 8.88 -8.30
C ALA A 27 3.33 9.03 -9.57
N VAL A 28 4.60 9.44 -9.43
CA VAL A 28 5.51 9.72 -10.55
C VAL A 28 6.64 8.70 -10.70
N LEU A 29 6.93 7.88 -9.70
CA LEU A 29 8.09 6.98 -9.70
C LEU A 29 8.13 6.01 -10.89
N PRO A 30 7.04 5.29 -11.24
CA PRO A 30 7.07 4.40 -12.40
C PRO A 30 7.33 5.15 -13.72
N LEU A 31 6.84 6.38 -13.83
CA LEU A 31 7.06 7.25 -14.98
C LEU A 31 8.49 7.78 -15.02
N PHE A 32 9.07 8.14 -13.86
CA PHE A 32 10.47 8.51 -13.77
C PHE A 32 11.40 7.36 -14.17
N ILE A 33 11.11 6.14 -13.72
CA ILE A 33 11.90 4.95 -14.07
C ILE A 33 11.86 4.71 -15.58
N THR A 34 10.68 4.76 -16.20
CA THR A 34 10.52 4.41 -17.62
C THR A 34 10.79 5.58 -18.55
N ALA A 35 10.14 6.72 -18.37
CA ALA A 35 10.27 7.88 -19.24
C ALA A 35 11.49 8.76 -18.89
N GLY A 36 11.83 8.85 -17.58
CA GLY A 36 12.95 9.67 -17.12
C GLY A 36 14.31 8.98 -17.23
N LEU A 37 14.41 7.71 -16.85
CA LEU A 37 15.65 6.94 -16.88
C LEU A 37 15.75 5.97 -18.07
N GLY A 38 14.73 5.86 -18.91
CA GLY A 38 14.68 4.96 -20.07
C GLY A 38 14.70 3.46 -19.69
N ALA A 39 14.32 3.11 -18.47
CA ALA A 39 14.38 1.74 -18.00
C ALA A 39 13.16 0.91 -18.47
N PRO A 40 13.32 -0.41 -18.64
CA PRO A 40 12.21 -1.27 -18.98
C PRO A 40 11.22 -1.44 -17.81
N ALA A 41 9.99 -1.85 -18.08
CA ALA A 41 8.98 -2.11 -17.07
C ALA A 41 9.40 -3.21 -16.06
N PHE A 42 10.31 -4.11 -16.45
CA PHE A 42 10.96 -5.04 -15.53
C PHE A 42 11.63 -4.34 -14.34
N ALA A 43 12.29 -3.20 -14.58
CA ALA A 43 12.90 -2.41 -13.51
C ALA A 43 11.85 -1.90 -12.51
N VAL A 44 10.67 -1.48 -12.99
CA VAL A 44 9.56 -1.08 -12.12
C VAL A 44 9.11 -2.25 -11.24
N GLY A 45 8.89 -3.42 -11.84
CA GLY A 45 8.50 -4.62 -11.09
C GLY A 45 9.52 -5.04 -10.03
N LEU A 46 10.82 -4.98 -10.38
CA LEU A 46 11.90 -5.30 -9.45
C LEU A 46 11.98 -4.28 -8.30
N ILE A 47 11.85 -2.99 -8.60
CA ILE A 47 11.89 -1.89 -7.62
C ILE A 47 10.72 -2.01 -6.64
N GLU A 48 9.49 -2.23 -7.14
CA GLU A 48 8.32 -2.42 -6.30
C GLU A 48 8.44 -3.70 -5.46
N GLY A 49 8.75 -4.83 -6.09
CA GLY A 49 8.87 -6.10 -5.41
C GLY A 49 9.95 -6.10 -4.31
N VAL A 50 11.15 -5.56 -4.58
CA VAL A 50 12.22 -5.43 -3.58
C VAL A 50 11.80 -4.47 -2.46
N GLY A 51 11.11 -3.39 -2.78
CA GLY A 51 10.54 -2.47 -1.80
C GLY A 51 9.62 -3.20 -0.83
N ASP A 52 8.57 -3.84 -1.34
CA ASP A 52 7.54 -4.50 -0.52
C ASP A 52 8.12 -5.71 0.24
N GLY A 53 8.96 -6.51 -0.39
CA GLY A 53 9.66 -7.60 0.26
C GLY A 53 10.54 -7.13 1.42
N SER A 54 11.33 -6.07 1.23
CA SER A 54 12.17 -5.49 2.28
C SER A 54 11.35 -4.94 3.44
N SER A 55 10.23 -4.27 3.14
CA SER A 55 9.28 -3.78 4.14
C SER A 55 8.68 -4.92 4.96
N ALA A 56 8.26 -6.01 4.31
CA ALA A 56 7.66 -7.17 4.99
C ALA A 56 8.63 -7.79 6.01
N VAL A 57 9.88 -8.01 5.62
CA VAL A 57 10.92 -8.55 6.50
C VAL A 57 11.16 -7.62 7.71
N VAL A 58 11.29 -6.31 7.46
CA VAL A 58 11.54 -5.34 8.52
C VAL A 58 10.32 -5.18 9.44
N LYS A 59 9.10 -5.24 8.93
CA LYS A 59 7.86 -5.23 9.75
C LYS A 59 7.84 -6.35 10.77
N LEU A 60 8.17 -7.58 10.37
CA LEU A 60 8.22 -8.73 11.26
C LEU A 60 9.26 -8.51 12.37
N TRP A 61 10.47 -8.08 11.99
CA TRP A 61 11.54 -7.82 12.94
C TRP A 61 11.20 -6.66 13.88
N SER A 62 10.68 -5.56 13.35
CA SER A 62 10.40 -4.35 14.14
C SER A 62 9.27 -4.55 15.15
N GLY A 63 8.23 -5.31 14.79
CA GLY A 63 7.16 -5.70 15.71
C GLY A 63 7.72 -6.48 16.90
N TRP A 64 8.48 -7.54 16.61
CA TRP A 64 9.11 -8.36 17.65
C TRP A 64 10.11 -7.58 18.52
N TYR A 65 10.91 -6.68 17.92
CA TYR A 65 11.90 -5.88 18.62
C TYR A 65 11.25 -4.77 19.48
N SER A 66 10.20 -4.12 18.95
CA SER A 66 9.50 -3.05 19.65
C SER A 66 8.85 -3.49 20.95
N ASP A 67 8.52 -4.80 21.06
CA ASP A 67 7.96 -5.37 22.28
C ASP A 67 8.99 -5.53 23.40
N ARG A 68 10.27 -5.43 23.09
CA ARG A 68 11.38 -5.62 24.05
C ARG A 68 12.02 -4.32 24.50
N ILE A 69 11.77 -3.21 23.81
CA ILE A 69 12.41 -1.92 24.08
C ILE A 69 11.45 -0.92 24.72
N ALA A 70 11.99 -0.01 25.53
CA ALA A 70 11.24 1.09 26.13
C ALA A 70 11.25 2.38 25.29
N TRP A 71 12.12 2.49 24.27
CA TRP A 71 12.37 3.68 23.46
C TRP A 71 11.78 3.57 22.04
N ARG A 72 10.53 3.16 21.96
CA ARG A 72 9.75 2.99 20.71
C ARG A 72 9.74 4.24 19.83
N LYS A 73 9.60 5.40 20.45
CA LYS A 73 9.61 6.69 19.74
C LYS A 73 10.89 6.91 18.93
N ARG A 74 12.08 6.64 19.52
CA ARG A 74 13.36 6.84 18.81
C ARG A 74 13.45 5.93 17.58
N LEU A 75 13.00 4.71 17.71
CA LEU A 75 12.99 3.75 16.61
C LEU A 75 12.00 4.16 15.50
N ALA A 76 10.82 4.67 15.86
CA ALA A 76 9.86 5.21 14.90
C ALA A 76 10.42 6.44 14.17
N VAL A 77 11.05 7.38 14.89
CA VAL A 77 11.73 8.55 14.28
C VAL A 77 12.82 8.10 13.30
N GLY A 78 13.62 7.09 13.69
CA GLY A 78 14.61 6.48 12.79
C GLY A 78 13.95 5.91 11.53
N GLY A 79 12.80 5.23 11.65
CA GLY A 79 12.04 4.71 10.51
C GLY A 79 11.53 5.80 9.57
N TYR A 80 10.96 6.88 10.11
CA TYR A 80 10.57 8.05 9.31
C TYR A 80 11.78 8.68 8.60
N GLY A 81 12.89 8.91 9.35
CA GLY A 81 14.13 9.45 8.78
C GLY A 81 14.70 8.59 7.66
N THR A 82 14.73 7.27 7.85
CA THR A 82 15.19 6.32 6.81
C THR A 82 14.30 6.36 5.57
N THR A 83 12.97 6.48 5.73
CA THR A 83 12.05 6.66 4.60
C THR A 83 12.37 7.93 3.82
N VAL A 84 12.51 9.07 4.50
CA VAL A 84 12.81 10.36 3.87
C VAL A 84 14.19 10.35 3.20
N LEU A 85 15.19 9.76 3.83
CA LEU A 85 16.52 9.58 3.23
C LEU A 85 16.47 8.75 1.96
N GLY A 86 15.78 7.60 1.99
CA GLY A 86 15.63 6.74 0.82
C GLY A 86 14.94 7.47 -0.34
N LEU A 87 13.84 8.18 -0.08
CA LEU A 87 13.16 8.99 -1.11
C LEU A 87 14.01 10.19 -1.55
N GLY A 88 14.78 10.79 -0.65
CA GLY A 88 15.69 11.89 -0.96
C GLY A 88 16.80 11.50 -1.92
N LEU A 89 17.29 10.26 -1.88
CA LEU A 89 18.26 9.77 -2.84
C LEU A 89 17.79 9.87 -4.28
N LEU A 90 16.47 9.81 -4.55
CA LEU A 90 15.89 9.90 -5.89
C LEU A 90 16.27 11.19 -6.63
N VAL A 91 16.54 12.26 -5.89
CA VAL A 91 16.96 13.55 -6.48
C VAL A 91 18.26 13.44 -7.26
N ALA A 92 19.21 12.63 -6.77
CA ALA A 92 20.56 12.49 -7.34
C ALA A 92 20.71 11.25 -8.25
N ILE A 93 19.68 10.41 -8.36
CA ILE A 93 19.74 9.16 -9.14
C ILE A 93 19.81 9.43 -10.63
N THR A 94 20.69 8.70 -11.30
CA THR A 94 20.90 8.76 -12.76
C THR A 94 20.63 7.43 -13.47
N THR A 95 20.58 6.31 -12.72
CA THR A 95 20.35 4.97 -13.27
C THR A 95 19.32 4.20 -12.44
N TRP A 96 18.53 3.37 -13.10
CA TRP A 96 17.46 2.62 -12.41
C TRP A 96 17.93 1.64 -11.31
N PRO A 97 19.11 1.01 -11.35
CA PRO A 97 19.56 0.15 -10.23
C PRO A 97 19.74 0.91 -8.92
N GLN A 98 20.08 2.21 -8.99
CA GLN A 98 20.17 3.07 -7.82
C GLN A 98 18.77 3.29 -7.19
N VAL A 99 17.70 3.29 -8.01
CA VAL A 99 16.32 3.39 -7.52
C VAL A 99 15.95 2.17 -6.67
N VAL A 100 16.44 0.96 -7.01
CA VAL A 100 16.22 -0.26 -6.21
C VAL A 100 16.72 -0.05 -4.77
N VAL A 101 17.92 0.50 -4.63
CA VAL A 101 18.54 0.75 -3.30
C VAL A 101 17.75 1.83 -2.54
N ALA A 102 17.42 2.93 -3.21
CA ALA A 102 16.65 4.03 -2.61
C ALA A 102 15.26 3.56 -2.16
N ARG A 103 14.58 2.76 -2.99
CA ARG A 103 13.28 2.17 -2.68
C ARG A 103 13.35 1.18 -1.53
N ALA A 104 14.30 0.25 -1.55
CA ALA A 104 14.50 -0.70 -0.46
C ALA A 104 14.72 0.04 0.87
N LEU A 105 15.60 1.05 0.89
CA LEU A 105 15.89 1.85 2.07
C LEU A 105 14.63 2.57 2.59
N ALA A 106 13.88 3.23 1.70
CA ALA A 106 12.65 3.92 2.06
C ALA A 106 11.60 2.96 2.65
N TRP A 107 11.44 1.78 2.04
CA TRP A 107 10.48 0.77 2.48
C TRP A 107 10.88 0.03 3.74
N MET A 108 12.17 -0.20 3.97
CA MET A 108 12.68 -0.66 5.26
C MET A 108 12.34 0.33 6.37
N GLY A 109 12.50 1.64 6.12
CA GLY A 109 12.07 2.69 7.05
C GLY A 109 10.57 2.63 7.35
N ARG A 110 9.73 2.42 6.32
CA ARG A 110 8.27 2.24 6.47
C ARG A 110 7.94 0.98 7.27
N GLY A 111 8.58 -0.14 6.95
CA GLY A 111 8.45 -1.39 7.68
C GLY A 111 8.84 -1.28 9.15
N LEU A 112 9.86 -0.49 9.44
CA LEU A 112 10.29 -0.21 10.81
C LEU A 112 9.26 0.60 11.60
N ARG A 113 8.72 1.68 11.02
CA ARG A 113 7.83 2.61 11.74
C ARG A 113 6.42 2.10 11.94
N GLN A 114 5.83 1.36 10.99
CA GLN A 114 4.40 1.01 11.01
C GLN A 114 3.94 0.24 12.25
N PRO A 115 4.54 -0.90 12.66
CA PRO A 115 4.10 -1.63 13.84
C PRO A 115 4.30 -0.82 15.13
N ILE A 116 5.39 -0.06 15.19
CA ILE A 116 5.75 0.75 16.36
C ILE A 116 4.76 1.88 16.54
N ARG A 117 4.44 2.59 15.47
CA ARG A 117 3.44 3.66 15.42
C ARG A 117 2.06 3.16 15.89
N SER A 118 1.60 2.04 15.33
CA SER A 118 0.32 1.44 15.72
C SER A 118 0.29 1.05 17.20
N ALA A 119 1.39 0.49 17.73
CA ALA A 119 1.52 0.17 19.14
C ALA A 119 1.55 1.43 20.04
N MET A 120 2.21 2.52 19.58
CA MET A 120 2.21 3.80 20.30
C MET A 120 0.81 4.43 20.31
N LEU A 121 0.09 4.40 19.19
CA LEU A 121 -1.27 4.90 19.07
C LEU A 121 -2.21 4.13 20.00
N ALA A 122 -2.19 2.80 19.95
CA ALA A 122 -3.01 1.94 20.81
C ALA A 122 -2.71 2.15 22.30
N GLY A 123 -1.44 2.30 22.67
CA GLY A 123 -1.03 2.55 24.06
C GLY A 123 -1.30 3.96 24.57
N SER A 124 -1.80 4.86 23.72
CA SER A 124 -2.07 6.26 24.05
C SER A 124 -3.53 6.55 24.43
N VAL A 125 -4.44 5.58 24.24
CA VAL A 125 -5.88 5.75 24.47
C VAL A 125 -6.45 4.57 25.25
N GLU A 126 -7.62 4.76 25.88
CA GLU A 126 -8.36 3.66 26.51
C GLU A 126 -8.95 2.72 25.45
N LYS A 127 -9.16 1.44 25.80
CA LYS A 127 -9.69 0.40 24.88
C LYS A 127 -10.99 0.81 24.17
N LYS A 128 -11.88 1.52 24.87
CA LYS A 128 -13.16 2.02 24.32
C LYS A 128 -12.99 3.11 23.23
N ASP A 129 -11.86 3.79 23.17
CA ASP A 129 -11.58 4.89 22.26
C ASP A 129 -10.61 4.50 21.13
N LEU A 130 -10.14 3.23 21.07
CA LEU A 130 -9.25 2.73 20.02
C LEU A 130 -9.80 3.00 18.61
N GLY A 131 -11.07 2.68 18.39
CA GLY A 131 -11.70 2.90 17.08
C GLY A 131 -11.66 4.37 16.63
N LYS A 132 -11.87 5.32 17.57
CA LYS A 132 -11.80 6.76 17.26
C LYS A 132 -10.36 7.19 16.94
N ALA A 133 -9.37 6.69 17.70
CA ALA A 133 -7.97 7.04 17.49
C ALA A 133 -7.44 6.50 16.16
N PHE A 134 -7.72 5.23 15.84
CA PHE A 134 -7.34 4.64 14.56
C PHE A 134 -8.12 5.25 13.39
N GLY A 135 -9.42 5.52 13.55
CA GLY A 135 -10.21 6.18 12.51
C GLY A 135 -9.74 7.61 12.20
N PHE A 136 -9.35 8.38 13.23
CA PHE A 136 -8.75 9.70 13.05
C PHE A 136 -7.39 9.62 12.32
N HIS A 137 -6.57 8.66 12.71
CA HIS A 137 -5.31 8.37 12.05
C HIS A 137 -5.52 8.03 10.56
N GLU A 138 -6.42 7.10 10.26
CA GLU A 138 -6.73 6.67 8.89
C GLU A 138 -7.26 7.81 8.02
N ALA A 139 -8.07 8.70 8.60
CA ALA A 139 -8.57 9.88 7.89
C ALA A 139 -7.43 10.84 7.49
N LEU A 140 -6.42 11.01 8.35
CA LEU A 140 -5.26 11.86 8.06
C LEU A 140 -4.29 11.18 7.08
N ASP A 141 -4.08 9.88 7.20
CA ASP A 141 -3.34 9.03 6.25
C ASP A 141 -3.93 9.18 4.84
N THR A 142 -5.25 8.97 4.72
CA THR A 142 -6.00 9.14 3.47
C THR A 142 -5.89 10.57 2.91
N ALA A 143 -5.95 11.58 3.77
CA ALA A 143 -5.78 12.98 3.33
C ALA A 143 -4.38 13.22 2.75
N GLY A 144 -3.33 12.67 3.38
CA GLY A 144 -1.96 12.70 2.87
C GLY A 144 -1.84 12.00 1.52
N ALA A 145 -2.48 10.83 1.39
CA ALA A 145 -2.51 10.05 0.15
C ALA A 145 -3.25 10.75 -1.02
N LEU A 146 -4.04 11.77 -0.75
CA LEU A 146 -4.64 12.63 -1.78
C LEU A 146 -3.80 13.87 -2.05
N ILE A 147 -3.28 14.52 -1.01
CA ILE A 147 -2.48 15.75 -1.13
C ILE A 147 -1.20 15.51 -1.91
N GLY A 148 -0.50 14.40 -1.65
CA GLY A 148 0.75 14.06 -2.33
C GLY A 148 0.60 13.96 -3.86
N PRO A 149 -0.23 13.05 -4.37
CA PRO A 149 -0.45 12.91 -5.81
C PRO A 149 -1.07 14.15 -6.46
N ALA A 150 -1.92 14.91 -5.74
CA ALA A 150 -2.46 16.17 -6.24
C ALA A 150 -1.34 17.21 -6.47
N ALA A 151 -0.41 17.33 -5.53
CA ALA A 151 0.75 18.20 -5.68
C ALA A 151 1.67 17.72 -6.83
N ALA A 152 1.90 16.41 -6.94
CA ALA A 152 2.66 15.84 -8.06
C ALA A 152 2.01 16.11 -9.41
N PHE A 153 0.67 15.97 -9.50
CA PHE A 153 -0.11 16.27 -10.70
C PHE A 153 0.02 17.74 -11.10
N LEU A 154 -0.15 18.67 -10.14
CA LEU A 154 -0.05 20.10 -10.39
C LEU A 154 1.36 20.51 -10.85
N LEU A 155 2.41 19.99 -10.22
CA LEU A 155 3.78 20.26 -10.61
C LEU A 155 4.09 19.72 -12.01
N LEU A 156 3.71 18.48 -12.30
CA LEU A 156 3.98 17.87 -13.61
C LEU A 156 3.19 18.56 -14.72
N SER A 157 1.91 18.89 -14.49
CA SER A 157 1.07 19.61 -15.45
C SER A 157 1.52 21.06 -15.70
N SER A 158 2.25 21.66 -14.73
CA SER A 158 2.88 22.98 -14.86
C SER A 158 4.24 22.93 -15.56
N GLY A 159 4.66 21.77 -16.07
CA GLY A 159 5.91 21.59 -16.81
C GLY A 159 7.16 21.37 -15.95
N HIS A 160 7.02 21.12 -14.65
CA HIS A 160 8.15 20.77 -13.81
C HIS A 160 8.60 19.32 -14.07
N ASP A 161 9.88 19.06 -13.94
CA ASP A 161 10.46 17.73 -14.08
C ASP A 161 10.23 16.83 -12.84
N PHE A 162 10.53 15.55 -12.96
CA PHE A 162 10.38 14.60 -11.85
C PHE A 162 11.27 14.94 -10.65
N ARG A 163 12.45 15.53 -10.87
CA ARG A 163 13.39 15.90 -9.80
C ARG A 163 12.86 17.05 -8.97
N ALA A 164 12.20 18.02 -9.59
CA ALA A 164 11.53 19.10 -8.87
C ALA A 164 10.44 18.52 -7.92
N ILE A 165 9.69 17.53 -8.39
CA ILE A 165 8.68 16.83 -7.57
C ILE A 165 9.35 16.13 -6.38
N PHE A 166 10.48 15.43 -6.58
CA PHE A 166 11.20 14.78 -5.49
C PHE A 166 11.73 15.79 -4.47
N TRP A 167 12.24 16.94 -4.91
CA TRP A 167 12.65 18.03 -4.01
C TRP A 167 11.50 18.55 -3.16
N VAL A 168 10.35 18.82 -3.78
CA VAL A 168 9.15 19.30 -3.07
C VAL A 168 8.65 18.25 -2.07
N ALA A 169 8.70 16.97 -2.43
CA ALA A 169 8.29 15.88 -1.57
C ALA A 169 9.13 15.79 -0.28
N LEU A 170 10.40 16.21 -0.30
CA LEU A 170 11.23 16.23 0.92
C LEU A 170 10.71 17.19 1.99
N ILE A 171 9.96 18.22 1.61
CA ILE A 171 9.40 19.20 2.57
C ILE A 171 8.44 18.50 3.53
N PRO A 172 7.32 17.88 3.10
CA PRO A 172 6.45 17.15 4.01
C PRO A 172 7.17 15.98 4.69
N GLY A 173 8.16 15.35 4.03
CA GLY A 173 9.00 14.32 4.65
C GLY A 173 9.79 14.83 5.86
N ALA A 174 10.47 15.96 5.74
CA ALA A 174 11.19 16.59 6.85
C ALA A 174 10.22 17.03 7.97
N VAL A 175 9.08 17.64 7.59
CA VAL A 175 8.03 18.05 8.52
C VAL A 175 7.52 16.86 9.34
N CYS A 176 7.28 15.72 8.71
CA CYS A 176 6.82 14.50 9.37
C CYS A 176 7.82 14.03 10.45
N VAL A 177 9.12 13.94 10.13
CA VAL A 177 10.17 13.53 11.08
C VAL A 177 10.20 14.47 12.28
N VAL A 178 10.21 15.78 12.03
CA VAL A 178 10.25 16.81 13.07
C VAL A 178 9.01 16.77 13.96
N LEU A 179 7.82 16.73 13.35
CA LEU A 179 6.55 16.71 14.10
C LEU A 179 6.45 15.44 14.96
N PHE A 180 6.75 14.28 14.40
CA PHE A 180 6.74 13.03 15.16
C PHE A 180 7.73 13.09 16.33
N ALA A 181 8.95 13.60 16.09
CA ALA A 181 9.98 13.72 17.11
C ALA A 181 9.62 14.72 18.22
N LEU A 182 8.96 15.85 17.92
CA LEU A 182 8.65 16.87 18.89
C LEU A 182 7.34 16.61 19.64
N ILE A 183 6.31 16.10 18.96
CA ILE A 183 4.98 16.00 19.52
C ILE A 183 4.76 14.68 20.27
N THR A 184 5.20 13.55 19.74
CA THR A 184 4.91 12.23 20.34
C THR A 184 5.74 11.94 21.58
N ARG A 185 5.24 11.05 22.42
CA ARG A 185 5.93 10.53 23.61
C ARG A 185 5.73 9.01 23.69
N ASP A 186 6.69 8.29 24.27
CA ASP A 186 6.51 6.87 24.54
C ASP A 186 5.35 6.67 25.54
N PRO A 187 4.29 5.90 25.17
CA PRO A 187 3.21 5.61 26.10
C PRO A 187 3.67 4.72 27.23
N ARG A 188 3.00 4.81 28.39
CA ARG A 188 3.24 3.88 29.52
C ARG A 188 2.95 2.47 29.07
N ARG A 189 3.85 1.54 29.37
CA ARG A 189 3.81 0.16 28.92
C ARG A 189 2.97 -0.71 29.86
N GLU A 190 1.92 -1.35 29.31
CA GLU A 190 1.47 -2.65 29.82
C GLU A 190 2.28 -3.74 29.11
N ARG A 191 2.91 -4.66 29.86
CA ARG A 191 3.65 -5.79 29.28
C ARG A 191 2.65 -6.69 28.57
N PRO A 192 2.79 -6.94 27.26
CA PRO A 192 1.96 -7.95 26.61
C PRO A 192 2.34 -9.33 27.13
N ASP A 193 1.33 -10.20 27.29
CA ASP A 193 1.56 -11.61 27.54
C ASP A 193 2.35 -12.24 26.39
N PRO A 194 3.31 -13.13 26.67
CA PRO A 194 4.09 -13.79 25.64
C PRO A 194 3.18 -14.62 24.74
N VAL A 195 3.11 -14.24 23.45
CA VAL A 195 2.34 -14.98 22.44
C VAL A 195 3.08 -16.29 22.13
N SER A 196 2.45 -17.43 22.41
CA SER A 196 2.97 -18.75 22.05
C SER A 196 2.80 -19.01 20.54
N LEU A 197 3.90 -19.05 19.78
CA LEU A 197 3.93 -19.34 18.35
C LEU A 197 3.61 -20.79 17.96
N ARG A 198 3.32 -21.69 18.93
CA ARG A 198 3.23 -23.14 18.72
C ARG A 198 1.81 -23.72 18.56
N VAL A 199 0.80 -22.89 18.37
CA VAL A 199 -0.58 -23.37 18.28
C VAL A 199 -1.00 -23.51 16.80
N PRO A 200 -1.48 -24.68 16.34
CA PRO A 200 -1.86 -24.89 14.94
C PRO A 200 -3.07 -24.02 14.56
N LEU A 201 -3.03 -23.41 13.39
CA LEU A 201 -4.11 -22.61 12.85
C LEU A 201 -5.24 -23.51 12.31
N PRO A 202 -6.52 -23.08 12.39
CA PRO A 202 -7.67 -23.86 11.96
C PRO A 202 -7.65 -24.15 10.45
N ALA A 203 -8.29 -25.26 10.03
CA ALA A 203 -8.42 -25.62 8.63
C ALA A 203 -9.15 -24.53 7.79
N GLY A 204 -10.10 -23.81 8.39
CA GLY A 204 -10.79 -22.69 7.75
C GLY A 204 -9.84 -21.56 7.34
N PHE A 205 -8.84 -21.27 8.18
CA PHE A 205 -7.80 -20.30 7.87
C PHE A 205 -6.96 -20.73 6.64
N TRP A 206 -6.50 -21.97 6.60
CA TRP A 206 -5.71 -22.49 5.46
C TRP A 206 -6.51 -22.54 4.15
N ARG A 207 -7.82 -22.77 4.24
CA ARG A 207 -8.73 -22.68 3.06
C ARG A 207 -8.82 -21.26 2.52
N LEU A 208 -8.72 -20.23 3.37
CA LEU A 208 -8.65 -18.84 2.96
C LEU A 208 -7.28 -18.51 2.34
N MET A 209 -6.19 -19.03 2.87
CA MET A 209 -4.82 -18.73 2.39
C MET A 209 -4.59 -19.14 0.93
N LEU A 210 -5.28 -20.15 0.43
CA LEU A 210 -5.14 -20.56 -0.98
C LEU A 210 -5.62 -19.48 -1.96
N PRO A 211 -6.90 -19.00 -1.92
CA PRO A 211 -7.33 -17.91 -2.80
C PRO A 211 -6.59 -16.60 -2.55
N VAL A 212 -6.19 -16.30 -1.31
CA VAL A 212 -5.34 -15.14 -0.98
C VAL A 212 -3.99 -15.21 -1.70
N GLY A 213 -3.30 -16.35 -1.65
CA GLY A 213 -2.03 -16.53 -2.33
C GLY A 213 -2.15 -16.47 -3.85
N VAL A 214 -3.19 -17.08 -4.43
CA VAL A 214 -3.45 -17.01 -5.88
C VAL A 214 -3.77 -15.59 -6.31
N PHE A 215 -4.60 -14.87 -5.55
CA PHE A 215 -4.89 -13.45 -5.78
C PHE A 215 -3.61 -12.62 -5.70
N GLY A 216 -2.82 -12.79 -4.64
CA GLY A 216 -1.58 -12.04 -4.44
C GLY A 216 -0.59 -12.19 -5.59
N ILE A 217 -0.48 -13.40 -6.20
CA ILE A 217 0.36 -13.61 -7.39
C ILE A 217 -0.19 -12.88 -8.62
N GLY A 218 -1.51 -12.68 -8.72
CA GLY A 218 -2.15 -11.93 -9.80
C GLY A 218 -2.23 -10.41 -9.54
N ASN A 219 -2.19 -10.00 -8.28
CA ASN A 219 -2.33 -8.61 -7.83
C ASN A 219 -0.96 -7.91 -7.79
N PHE A 220 -0.51 -7.44 -8.93
CA PHE A 220 0.74 -6.69 -9.03
C PHE A 220 0.56 -5.21 -8.67
N ALA A 221 1.70 -4.51 -8.46
CA ALA A 221 1.74 -3.13 -8.00
C ALA A 221 0.93 -2.17 -8.91
N THR A 222 0.23 -1.21 -8.29
CA THR A 222 -0.53 -0.13 -8.98
C THR A 222 0.33 0.68 -9.95
N ALA A 223 1.65 0.67 -9.77
CA ALA A 223 2.63 1.26 -10.66
C ALA A 223 2.44 0.83 -12.14
N PHE A 224 2.07 -0.43 -12.39
CA PHE A 224 1.81 -0.93 -13.74
C PHE A 224 0.54 -0.33 -14.36
N PHE A 225 -0.49 -0.07 -13.57
CA PHE A 225 -1.67 0.65 -14.05
C PHE A 225 -1.35 2.11 -14.36
N THR A 226 -0.47 2.75 -13.57
CA THR A 226 0.03 4.11 -13.88
C THR A 226 0.81 4.13 -15.20
N LEU A 227 1.68 3.13 -15.44
CA LEU A 227 2.35 2.98 -16.73
C LEU A 227 1.36 2.75 -17.88
N ARG A 228 0.36 1.90 -17.66
CA ARG A 228 -0.66 1.63 -18.68
C ARG A 228 -1.50 2.86 -18.98
N ALA A 229 -1.84 3.64 -17.96
CA ALA A 229 -2.54 4.92 -18.12
C ALA A 229 -1.80 5.88 -19.05
N ALA A 230 -0.48 6.04 -18.86
CA ALA A 230 0.34 6.83 -19.78
C ALA A 230 0.31 6.27 -21.21
N GLN A 231 0.45 4.94 -21.38
CA GLN A 231 0.44 4.30 -22.71
C GLN A 231 -0.91 4.43 -23.44
N ILE A 232 -2.04 4.33 -22.71
CA ILE A 232 -3.39 4.49 -23.29
C ILE A 232 -3.58 5.91 -23.82
N MET A 233 -2.99 6.92 -23.16
CA MET A 233 -3.16 8.32 -23.51
C MET A 233 -2.13 8.84 -24.54
N GLN A 234 -1.00 8.17 -24.73
CA GLN A 234 0.03 8.57 -25.70
C GLN A 234 -0.47 8.78 -27.15
N PRO A 235 -1.41 7.98 -27.70
CA PRO A 235 -1.92 8.20 -29.06
C PRO A 235 -2.74 9.49 -29.21
N GLU A 236 -3.33 10.00 -28.11
CA GLU A 236 -4.22 11.17 -28.12
C GLU A 236 -3.53 12.45 -27.63
N LEU A 237 -2.46 12.31 -26.84
CA LEU A 237 -1.81 13.40 -26.13
C LEU A 237 -0.31 13.47 -26.40
N THR A 238 0.26 14.64 -26.19
CA THR A 238 1.73 14.77 -26.11
C THR A 238 2.28 13.94 -24.96
N GLN A 239 3.55 13.56 -25.02
CA GLN A 239 4.19 12.77 -23.95
C GLN A 239 4.01 13.41 -22.58
N ALA A 240 4.23 14.72 -22.44
CA ALA A 240 4.06 15.42 -21.17
C ALA A 240 2.61 15.36 -20.65
N ALA A 241 1.63 15.55 -21.52
CA ALA A 241 0.22 15.47 -21.17
C ALA A 241 -0.21 14.04 -20.80
N ALA A 242 0.30 13.02 -21.49
CA ALA A 242 0.04 11.62 -21.16
C ALA A 242 0.63 11.22 -19.80
N LEU A 243 1.82 11.72 -19.45
CA LEU A 243 2.41 11.53 -18.12
C LEU A 243 1.56 12.21 -17.04
N SER A 244 1.10 13.43 -17.28
CA SER A 244 0.19 14.13 -16.35
C SER A 244 -1.14 13.38 -16.18
N ALA A 245 -1.73 12.85 -17.25
CA ALA A 245 -2.93 12.03 -17.21
C ALA A 245 -2.73 10.75 -16.38
N ALA A 246 -1.55 10.13 -16.45
CA ALA A 246 -1.22 8.96 -15.63
C ALA A 246 -1.09 9.29 -14.14
N VAL A 247 -0.56 10.46 -13.79
CA VAL A 247 -0.55 10.95 -12.40
C VAL A 247 -1.98 11.31 -11.95
N GLY A 248 -2.79 11.88 -12.85
CA GLY A 248 -4.22 12.09 -12.63
C GLY A 248 -5.00 10.79 -12.36
N PHE A 249 -4.67 9.72 -13.10
CA PHE A 249 -5.19 8.37 -12.81
C PHE A 249 -4.82 7.93 -11.39
N TYR A 250 -3.56 8.11 -10.98
CA TYR A 250 -3.09 7.74 -9.65
C TYR A 250 -3.82 8.52 -8.55
N LEU A 251 -4.04 9.82 -8.72
CA LEU A 251 -4.85 10.64 -7.83
C LEU A 251 -6.31 10.17 -7.78
N ALA A 252 -6.91 9.89 -8.94
CA ALA A 252 -8.30 9.47 -9.03
C ALA A 252 -8.56 8.13 -8.34
N HIS A 253 -7.68 7.14 -8.52
CA HIS A 253 -7.87 5.84 -7.86
C HIS A 253 -7.71 5.95 -6.33
N ASN A 254 -6.80 6.80 -5.82
CA ASN A 254 -6.70 7.07 -4.38
C ASN A 254 -7.97 7.75 -3.84
N ALA A 255 -8.54 8.70 -4.59
CA ALA A 255 -9.79 9.36 -4.23
C ALA A 255 -10.97 8.36 -4.18
N VAL A 256 -11.06 7.46 -5.16
CA VAL A 256 -12.04 6.37 -5.14
C VAL A 256 -11.82 5.45 -3.95
N GLY A 257 -10.57 5.07 -3.68
CA GLY A 257 -10.21 4.23 -2.54
C GLY A 257 -10.68 4.84 -1.22
N ALA A 258 -10.42 6.13 -1.02
CA ALA A 258 -10.87 6.88 0.15
C ALA A 258 -12.41 6.86 0.29
N ALA A 259 -13.13 7.06 -0.80
CA ALA A 259 -14.60 7.09 -0.81
C ALA A 259 -15.22 5.70 -0.55
N VAL A 260 -14.56 4.62 -1.03
CA VAL A 260 -15.08 3.24 -0.94
C VAL A 260 -14.71 2.56 0.38
N SER A 261 -13.67 3.00 1.09
CA SER A 261 -13.15 2.34 2.29
C SER A 261 -14.22 2.07 3.36
N PHE A 262 -15.01 3.07 3.71
CA PHE A 262 -16.08 2.91 4.70
C PHE A 262 -17.27 2.09 4.19
N PRO A 263 -17.85 2.38 2.99
CA PRO A 263 -18.92 1.57 2.41
C PRO A 263 -18.56 0.08 2.25
N ALA A 264 -17.31 -0.22 1.90
CA ALA A 264 -16.84 -1.59 1.74
C ALA A 264 -16.89 -2.40 3.04
N GLY A 265 -16.43 -1.83 4.14
CA GLY A 265 -16.50 -2.45 5.46
C GLY A 265 -17.95 -2.70 5.88
N TRP A 266 -18.81 -1.69 5.72
CA TRP A 266 -20.23 -1.80 6.01
C TRP A 266 -20.91 -2.89 5.16
N LEU A 267 -20.63 -2.96 3.86
CA LEU A 267 -21.14 -3.99 2.97
C LEU A 267 -20.69 -5.39 3.39
N ALA A 268 -19.43 -5.55 3.76
CA ALA A 268 -18.87 -6.83 4.22
C ALA A 268 -19.53 -7.35 5.50
N ASP A 269 -19.94 -6.45 6.39
CA ASP A 269 -20.65 -6.83 7.62
C ASP A 269 -22.11 -7.26 7.36
N HIS A 270 -22.77 -6.76 6.30
CA HIS A 270 -24.17 -7.08 5.97
C HIS A 270 -24.33 -8.23 4.99
N VAL A 271 -23.50 -8.30 3.95
CA VAL A 271 -23.58 -9.32 2.88
C VAL A 271 -22.73 -10.54 3.19
N GLY A 272 -21.70 -10.34 4.04
CA GLY A 272 -20.70 -11.36 4.38
C GLY A 272 -19.33 -11.04 3.79
N LYS A 273 -18.31 -11.35 4.58
CA LYS A 273 -16.90 -10.97 4.27
C LYS A 273 -16.34 -11.72 3.06
N ALA A 274 -16.59 -13.03 2.95
CA ALA A 274 -16.05 -13.84 1.87
C ALA A 274 -16.64 -13.47 0.48
N PRO A 275 -17.95 -13.25 0.31
CA PRO A 275 -18.50 -12.77 -0.96
C PRO A 275 -17.97 -11.40 -1.38
N VAL A 276 -17.82 -10.45 -0.43
CA VAL A 276 -17.32 -9.11 -0.71
C VAL A 276 -15.85 -9.15 -1.12
N LEU A 277 -15.04 -9.97 -0.46
CA LEU A 277 -13.65 -10.18 -0.83
C LEU A 277 -13.50 -10.85 -2.20
N ALA A 278 -14.34 -11.86 -2.49
CA ALA A 278 -14.38 -12.50 -3.80
C ALA A 278 -14.73 -11.52 -4.91
N ALA A 279 -15.72 -10.65 -4.68
CA ALA A 279 -16.09 -9.58 -5.61
C ALA A 279 -14.93 -8.60 -5.85
N ALA A 280 -14.19 -8.22 -4.81
CA ALA A 280 -13.02 -7.34 -4.96
C ALA A 280 -11.93 -7.98 -5.85
N TYR A 281 -11.72 -9.28 -5.75
CA TYR A 281 -10.78 -10.01 -6.63
C TYR A 281 -11.22 -9.97 -8.10
N VAL A 282 -12.52 -10.13 -8.35
CA VAL A 282 -13.09 -10.02 -9.70
C VAL A 282 -13.04 -8.57 -10.21
N VAL A 283 -13.21 -7.57 -9.35
CA VAL A 283 -13.08 -6.15 -9.70
C VAL A 283 -11.66 -5.83 -10.17
N PHE A 284 -10.63 -6.38 -9.51
CA PHE A 284 -9.25 -6.24 -9.99
C PHE A 284 -9.04 -6.93 -11.34
N ALA A 285 -9.58 -8.12 -11.52
CA ALA A 285 -9.54 -8.82 -12.81
C ALA A 285 -10.18 -7.98 -13.93
N ALA A 286 -11.31 -7.34 -13.65
CA ALA A 286 -11.97 -6.44 -14.59
C ALA A 286 -11.11 -5.19 -14.90
N ALA A 287 -10.41 -4.63 -13.89
CA ALA A 287 -9.47 -3.53 -14.11
C ALA A 287 -8.35 -3.93 -15.07
N CYS A 288 -7.81 -5.15 -14.93
CA CYS A 288 -6.81 -5.69 -15.84
C CYS A 288 -7.38 -5.81 -17.27
N VAL A 289 -8.61 -6.30 -17.45
CA VAL A 289 -9.25 -6.38 -18.78
C VAL A 289 -9.39 -4.99 -19.38
N VAL A 290 -9.87 -4.00 -18.61
CA VAL A 290 -9.95 -2.60 -19.08
C VAL A 290 -8.56 -2.10 -19.49
N GLY A 291 -7.52 -2.42 -18.74
CA GLY A 291 -6.14 -2.10 -19.10
C GLY A 291 -5.67 -2.74 -20.40
N VAL A 292 -6.17 -3.94 -20.78
CA VAL A 292 -5.83 -4.61 -22.05
C VAL A 292 -6.55 -3.97 -23.23
N VAL A 293 -7.87 -3.84 -23.16
CA VAL A 293 -8.72 -3.47 -24.32
C VAL A 293 -9.11 -2.00 -24.35
N GLY A 294 -8.91 -1.27 -23.25
CA GLY A 294 -9.41 0.07 -23.08
C GLY A 294 -8.57 1.12 -23.81
N HIS A 295 -9.24 2.20 -24.26
CA HIS A 295 -8.63 3.34 -24.95
C HIS A 295 -9.24 4.65 -24.42
N GLY A 296 -8.47 5.72 -24.49
CA GLY A 296 -8.92 7.07 -24.17
C GLY A 296 -9.34 7.29 -22.72
N TRP A 297 -9.97 8.42 -22.48
CA TRP A 297 -10.35 8.91 -21.15
C TRP A 297 -11.36 8.03 -20.41
N PHE A 298 -12.29 7.39 -21.14
CA PHE A 298 -13.27 6.49 -20.53
C PHE A 298 -12.59 5.28 -19.87
N ALA A 299 -11.66 4.65 -20.60
CA ALA A 299 -10.90 3.52 -20.05
C ALA A 299 -10.04 3.94 -18.86
N LEU A 300 -9.42 5.11 -18.92
CA LEU A 300 -8.64 5.67 -17.83
C LEU A 300 -9.48 5.86 -16.56
N GLY A 301 -10.65 6.48 -16.70
CA GLY A 301 -11.59 6.69 -15.57
C GLY A 301 -12.14 5.39 -15.01
N LEU A 302 -12.55 4.44 -15.87
CA LEU A 302 -13.05 3.13 -15.44
C LEU A 302 -11.96 2.32 -14.74
N MET A 303 -10.72 2.33 -15.25
CA MET A 303 -9.59 1.67 -14.62
C MET A 303 -9.28 2.28 -13.25
N ALA A 304 -9.31 3.62 -13.11
CA ALA A 304 -9.14 4.30 -11.82
C ALA A 304 -10.23 3.92 -10.82
N LEU A 305 -11.48 3.84 -11.27
CA LEU A 305 -12.60 3.41 -10.45
C LEU A 305 -12.42 1.98 -9.94
N LEU A 306 -12.09 1.03 -10.82
CA LEU A 306 -11.96 -0.38 -10.48
C LEU A 306 -10.76 -0.64 -9.56
N VAL A 307 -9.58 -0.10 -9.89
CA VAL A 307 -8.37 -0.24 -9.05
C VAL A 307 -8.56 0.45 -7.71
N GLY A 308 -9.13 1.65 -7.69
CA GLY A 308 -9.39 2.39 -6.46
C GLY A 308 -10.40 1.70 -5.54
N ALA A 309 -11.46 1.14 -6.11
CA ALA A 309 -12.47 0.43 -5.32
C ALA A 309 -11.96 -0.88 -4.72
N GLN A 310 -11.06 -1.59 -5.39
CA GLN A 310 -10.58 -2.92 -4.97
C GLN A 310 -9.64 -2.85 -3.76
N ASN A 311 -8.65 -1.98 -3.75
CA ASN A 311 -7.59 -1.94 -2.75
C ASN A 311 -8.09 -1.85 -1.29
N PRO A 312 -8.97 -0.90 -0.92
CA PRO A 312 -9.44 -0.80 0.46
C PRO A 312 -10.35 -1.98 0.86
N VAL A 313 -11.08 -2.57 -0.10
CA VAL A 313 -11.88 -3.76 0.16
C VAL A 313 -10.99 -4.94 0.54
N VAL A 314 -9.94 -5.21 -0.24
CA VAL A 314 -9.02 -6.31 0.05
C VAL A 314 -8.36 -6.10 1.39
N SER A 315 -7.76 -4.95 1.65
CA SER A 315 -7.00 -4.70 2.89
C SER A 315 -7.86 -4.79 4.16
N SER A 316 -9.10 -4.27 4.11
CA SER A 316 -9.99 -4.28 5.29
C SER A 316 -10.71 -5.60 5.49
N VAL A 317 -11.26 -6.18 4.41
CA VAL A 317 -12.10 -7.39 4.50
C VAL A 317 -11.26 -8.64 4.71
N GLU A 318 -10.08 -8.73 4.10
CA GLU A 318 -9.15 -9.86 4.28
C GLU A 318 -8.71 -10.00 5.74
N GLY A 319 -8.32 -8.91 6.38
CA GLY A 319 -8.00 -8.89 7.80
C GLY A 319 -9.19 -9.23 8.69
N SER A 320 -10.36 -8.67 8.38
CA SER A 320 -11.61 -8.93 9.11
C SER A 320 -12.08 -10.38 8.96
N LEU A 321 -11.96 -10.97 7.76
CA LEU A 321 -12.28 -12.39 7.53
C LEU A 321 -11.29 -13.29 8.27
N THR A 322 -10.00 -13.01 8.19
CA THR A 322 -8.96 -13.74 8.94
C THR A 322 -9.24 -13.76 10.43
N SER A 323 -9.60 -12.61 11.01
CA SER A 323 -9.92 -12.52 12.44
C SER A 323 -11.16 -13.31 12.85
N SER A 324 -12.12 -13.52 11.93
CA SER A 324 -13.32 -14.32 12.20
C SER A 324 -13.11 -15.85 12.12
N LEU A 325 -11.99 -16.28 11.54
CA LEU A 325 -11.64 -17.69 11.37
C LEU A 325 -10.71 -18.23 12.46
N VAL A 326 -10.20 -17.35 13.34
CA VAL A 326 -9.15 -17.69 14.29
C VAL A 326 -9.48 -17.17 15.66
N GLU A 327 -9.24 -17.99 16.70
CA GLU A 327 -9.41 -17.57 18.09
C GLU A 327 -8.55 -16.32 18.42
N PRO A 328 -9.01 -15.42 19.33
CA PRO A 328 -8.28 -14.20 19.70
C PRO A 328 -6.82 -14.43 20.11
N ARG A 329 -6.53 -15.56 20.75
CA ARG A 329 -5.16 -15.92 21.20
C ARG A 329 -4.20 -16.21 20.03
N ARG A 330 -4.71 -16.50 18.83
CA ARG A 330 -3.95 -16.91 17.64
C ARG A 330 -3.88 -15.84 16.57
N LEU A 331 -4.53 -14.71 16.77
CA LEU A 331 -4.61 -13.63 15.79
C LEU A 331 -3.23 -13.13 15.33
N GLY A 332 -2.29 -12.98 16.27
CA GLY A 332 -0.93 -12.54 15.92
C GLY A 332 -0.23 -13.50 14.94
N THR A 333 -0.35 -14.83 15.18
CA THR A 333 0.22 -15.83 14.27
C THR A 333 -0.50 -15.84 12.91
N ALA A 334 -1.83 -15.74 12.92
CA ALA A 334 -2.63 -15.72 11.69
C ALA A 334 -2.32 -14.51 10.82
N PHE A 335 -2.24 -13.31 11.42
CA PHE A 335 -1.82 -12.10 10.68
C PHE A 335 -0.36 -12.15 10.24
N GLY A 336 0.52 -12.79 11.01
CA GLY A 336 1.90 -13.02 10.61
C GLY A 336 2.00 -13.87 9.34
N VAL A 337 1.24 -14.97 9.28
CA VAL A 337 1.19 -15.86 8.09
C VAL A 337 0.54 -15.14 6.91
N LEU A 338 -0.60 -14.46 7.12
CA LEU A 338 -1.29 -13.68 6.09
C LEU A 338 -0.36 -12.63 5.47
N ASN A 339 0.26 -11.80 6.30
CA ASN A 339 1.19 -10.76 5.82
C ASN A 339 2.44 -11.34 5.16
N GLY A 340 2.89 -12.52 5.61
CA GLY A 340 4.00 -13.24 4.98
C GLY A 340 3.64 -13.73 3.57
N ILE A 341 2.45 -14.32 3.41
CA ILE A 341 1.94 -14.75 2.09
C ILE A 341 1.78 -13.55 1.17
N ASN A 342 1.13 -12.48 1.63
CA ASN A 342 0.94 -11.26 0.85
C ASN A 342 2.29 -10.65 0.44
N GLY A 343 3.23 -10.50 1.36
CA GLY A 343 4.55 -9.91 1.04
C GLY A 343 5.37 -10.72 0.04
N VAL A 344 5.33 -12.07 0.10
CA VAL A 344 5.98 -12.93 -0.90
C VAL A 344 5.25 -12.85 -2.24
N ALA A 345 3.92 -12.82 -2.20
CA ALA A 345 3.10 -12.73 -3.41
C ALA A 345 3.28 -11.38 -4.10
N ASP A 346 3.31 -10.27 -3.37
CA ASP A 346 3.55 -8.91 -3.90
C ASP A 346 4.92 -8.79 -4.58
N LEU A 347 5.97 -9.36 -3.96
CA LEU A 347 7.28 -9.45 -4.58
C LEU A 347 7.23 -10.25 -5.90
N ALA A 348 6.65 -11.46 -5.84
CA ALA A 348 6.62 -12.36 -6.99
C ALA A 348 5.76 -11.76 -8.13
N SER A 349 4.57 -11.25 -7.81
CA SER A 349 3.63 -10.68 -8.79
C SER A 349 4.22 -9.50 -9.53
N SER A 350 4.86 -8.57 -8.81
CA SER A 350 5.45 -7.38 -9.42
C SER A 350 6.65 -7.70 -10.32
N VAL A 351 7.51 -8.64 -9.90
CA VAL A 351 8.64 -9.08 -10.73
C VAL A 351 8.16 -9.83 -11.97
N VAL A 352 7.19 -10.75 -11.82
CA VAL A 352 6.63 -11.52 -12.94
C VAL A 352 5.88 -10.57 -13.91
N ALA A 353 5.05 -9.66 -13.39
CA ALA A 353 4.34 -8.69 -14.22
C ALA A 353 5.33 -7.80 -15.01
N GLY A 354 6.39 -7.31 -14.36
CA GLY A 354 7.43 -6.52 -15.02
C GLY A 354 8.19 -7.28 -16.09
N ALA A 355 8.52 -8.54 -15.85
CA ALA A 355 9.16 -9.42 -16.83
C ALA A 355 8.24 -9.66 -18.04
N LEU A 356 7.00 -10.09 -17.81
CA LEU A 356 6.02 -10.30 -18.87
C LEU A 356 5.76 -9.01 -19.68
N TRP A 357 5.64 -7.86 -18.99
CA TRP A 357 5.44 -6.58 -19.64
C TRP A 357 6.58 -6.22 -20.59
N THR A 358 7.83 -6.45 -20.16
CA THR A 358 9.02 -6.11 -20.93
C THR A 358 9.28 -7.07 -22.08
N PHE A 359 9.18 -8.40 -21.84
CA PHE A 359 9.61 -9.40 -22.81
C PHE A 359 8.49 -9.91 -23.71
N VAL A 360 7.23 -9.81 -23.28
CA VAL A 360 6.06 -10.29 -24.04
C VAL A 360 5.10 -9.17 -24.39
N GLY A 361 4.81 -8.29 -23.40
CA GLY A 361 3.96 -7.13 -23.59
C GLY A 361 2.95 -6.92 -22.47
N PRO A 362 2.41 -5.68 -22.34
CA PRO A 362 1.49 -5.30 -21.28
C PRO A 362 0.20 -6.14 -21.25
N ALA A 363 -0.32 -6.51 -22.43
CA ALA A 363 -1.56 -7.30 -22.52
C ALA A 363 -1.43 -8.69 -21.87
N VAL A 364 -0.25 -9.34 -21.99
CA VAL A 364 -0.02 -10.65 -21.38
C VAL A 364 0.14 -10.54 -19.87
N ALA A 365 0.85 -9.50 -19.38
CA ALA A 365 1.00 -9.26 -17.95
C ALA A 365 -0.36 -9.01 -17.28
N LEU A 366 -1.17 -8.09 -17.86
CA LEU A 366 -2.51 -7.78 -17.39
C LEU A 366 -3.46 -8.98 -17.54
N GLY A 367 -3.38 -9.73 -18.63
CA GLY A 367 -4.18 -10.93 -18.88
C GLY A 367 -3.94 -12.03 -17.86
N LEU A 368 -2.66 -12.28 -17.49
CA LEU A 368 -2.31 -13.24 -16.42
C LEU A 368 -2.87 -12.77 -15.08
N GLY A 369 -2.69 -11.49 -14.72
CA GLY A 369 -3.26 -10.90 -13.50
C GLY A 369 -4.77 -11.06 -13.45
N SER A 370 -5.47 -10.76 -14.56
CA SER A 370 -6.92 -10.95 -14.68
C SER A 370 -7.33 -12.40 -14.43
N LEU A 371 -6.67 -13.37 -15.08
CA LEU A 371 -6.98 -14.80 -14.95
C LEU A 371 -6.79 -15.29 -13.50
N LEU A 372 -5.68 -14.96 -12.88
CA LEU A 372 -5.36 -15.38 -11.51
C LEU A 372 -6.34 -14.75 -10.50
N CYS A 373 -6.60 -13.46 -10.60
CA CYS A 373 -7.51 -12.78 -9.68
C CYS A 373 -8.96 -13.24 -9.86
N ALA A 374 -9.43 -13.44 -11.10
CA ALA A 374 -10.75 -14.00 -11.35
C ALA A 374 -10.88 -15.43 -10.79
N SER A 375 -9.87 -16.27 -11.01
CA SER A 375 -9.87 -17.65 -10.48
C SER A 375 -9.86 -17.67 -8.95
N ALA A 376 -9.08 -16.79 -8.31
CA ALA A 376 -9.09 -16.63 -6.85
C ALA A 376 -10.47 -16.21 -6.33
N GLY A 377 -11.13 -15.25 -7.01
CA GLY A 377 -12.48 -14.83 -6.69
C GLY A 377 -13.50 -15.96 -6.78
N VAL A 378 -13.46 -16.74 -7.86
CA VAL A 378 -14.34 -17.93 -8.03
C VAL A 378 -14.05 -18.98 -6.96
N VAL A 379 -12.81 -19.30 -6.69
CA VAL A 379 -12.42 -20.27 -5.64
C VAL A 379 -12.92 -19.82 -4.26
N LEU A 380 -12.77 -18.55 -3.94
CA LEU A 380 -13.23 -18.00 -2.67
C LEU A 380 -14.76 -18.00 -2.56
N TRP A 381 -15.46 -17.68 -3.66
CA TRP A 381 -16.92 -17.72 -3.72
C TRP A 381 -17.48 -19.12 -3.51
N VAL A 382 -16.88 -20.14 -4.15
CA VAL A 382 -17.36 -21.53 -4.08
C VAL A 382 -16.95 -22.19 -2.74
N ARG A 383 -15.78 -21.88 -2.21
CA ARG A 383 -15.21 -22.53 -1.02
C ARG A 383 -15.24 -21.65 0.21
N GLN A 384 -16.28 -20.86 0.39
CA GLN A 384 -16.39 -19.92 1.51
C GLN A 384 -15.92 -20.54 2.84
N PRO A 385 -14.89 -19.97 3.49
CA PRO A 385 -14.45 -20.46 4.77
C PRO A 385 -15.53 -20.19 5.82
N LYS A 386 -15.92 -21.22 6.60
CA LYS A 386 -16.91 -21.06 7.65
C LYS A 386 -16.24 -20.47 8.90
N PRO A 387 -16.81 -19.44 9.52
CA PRO A 387 -16.33 -18.92 10.80
C PRO A 387 -16.36 -20.03 11.88
N VAL A 388 -15.45 -19.91 12.84
CA VAL A 388 -15.35 -20.82 14.00
C VAL A 388 -16.44 -20.51 15.01
#